data_2d198b994c40639f3a7802235581e42b
#
_entry.id   2d198b994c40639f3a7802235581e42b
#
_cell.length_a   1.000
_cell.length_b   1.000
_cell.length_c   1.000
_cell.angle_alpha   90.00
_cell.angle_beta   90.00
_cell.angle_gamma   90.00
#
_symmetry.space_group_name_H-M   'P 1'
#
loop_
_entity.id
_entity.type
_entity.pdbx_description
1 polymer ?
#
loop_
_entity_poly.entity_id
_entity_poly.type
_entity_poly.pdbx_seq_one_letter_code
_entity_poly.pdbx_strand_id
1 'polypeptide(L)'
;MNALKVDDFLERRPTEEEAHLLTEIRDTGTLFRVASELRDKGHGNIISYSRKIFIPLTKLCIDVCHYCTFSRDPQKNQHSFMQPDEVMELLREGEKYGCKEALFTLGDKPELRYTRARKELQKLGHETTLSYLFETAGRVLKETTLLPHLNAGVMTSEDLRNLRTVSVSQEIGRAHV
;
A
#
# COMPACT_ATOMS: atom_id res chain seq x y z
N MET A 1 6.91 -0.67 -41.86
CA MET A 1 6.68 -0.32 -40.43
C MET A 1 7.77 0.66 -40.02
N ASN A 2 7.40 1.90 -39.67
CA ASN A 2 8.39 2.83 -39.10
C ASN A 2 8.89 2.26 -37.78
N ALA A 3 10.21 2.19 -37.62
CA ALA A 3 10.81 1.78 -36.36
C ALA A 3 10.34 2.75 -35.23
N LEU A 4 9.97 2.22 -34.09
CA LEU A 4 9.57 3.00 -32.92
C LEU A 4 10.72 3.91 -32.49
N LYS A 5 10.50 5.22 -32.51
CA LYS A 5 11.48 6.20 -32.07
C LYS A 5 11.17 6.59 -30.63
N VAL A 6 11.91 6.04 -29.69
CA VAL A 6 11.71 6.29 -28.24
C VAL A 6 11.89 7.76 -27.89
N ASP A 7 12.76 8.48 -28.61
CA ASP A 7 12.99 9.90 -28.42
C ASP A 7 11.74 10.79 -28.66
N ASP A 8 10.81 10.35 -29.49
CA ASP A 8 9.56 11.08 -29.72
C ASP A 8 8.72 11.21 -28.44
N PHE A 9 8.93 10.32 -27.46
CA PHE A 9 8.21 10.35 -26.19
C PHE A 9 8.70 11.43 -25.21
N LEU A 10 9.78 12.11 -25.52
CA LEU A 10 10.17 13.34 -24.81
C LEU A 10 9.17 14.49 -25.01
N GLU A 11 8.44 14.49 -26.12
CA GLU A 11 7.50 15.53 -26.49
C GLU A 11 6.03 15.10 -26.43
N ARG A 12 5.75 13.80 -26.42
CA ARG A 12 4.39 13.25 -26.38
C ARG A 12 4.32 11.93 -25.61
N ARG A 13 3.12 11.57 -25.18
CA ARG A 13 2.87 10.23 -24.64
C ARG A 13 2.84 9.18 -25.75
N PRO A 14 3.32 7.95 -25.49
CA PRO A 14 3.11 6.82 -26.38
C PRO A 14 1.62 6.50 -26.52
N THR A 15 1.22 5.98 -27.68
CA THR A 15 -0.06 5.30 -27.83
C THR A 15 0.00 3.93 -27.11
N GLU A 16 -1.15 3.27 -26.95
CA GLU A 16 -1.19 1.94 -26.34
C GLU A 16 -0.37 0.92 -27.15
N GLU A 17 -0.46 0.97 -28.48
CA GLU A 17 0.33 0.11 -29.37
C GLU A 17 1.84 0.38 -29.24
N GLU A 18 2.24 1.64 -29.21
CA GLU A 18 3.64 2.02 -29.01
C GLU A 18 4.15 1.61 -27.62
N ALA A 19 3.31 1.71 -26.58
CA ALA A 19 3.65 1.27 -25.22
C ALA A 19 3.91 -0.25 -25.18
N HIS A 20 3.12 -1.04 -25.90
CA HIS A 20 3.39 -2.48 -26.07
C HIS A 20 4.72 -2.75 -26.77
N LEU A 21 5.03 -2.01 -27.82
CA LEU A 21 6.31 -2.16 -28.55
C LEU A 21 7.54 -1.81 -27.70
N LEU A 22 7.40 -0.94 -26.68
CA LEU A 22 8.50 -0.64 -25.75
C LEU A 22 9.03 -1.90 -25.04
N THR A 23 8.18 -2.88 -24.80
CA THR A 23 8.58 -4.15 -24.13
C THR A 23 9.54 -4.99 -24.97
N GLU A 24 9.59 -4.77 -26.28
CA GLU A 24 10.43 -5.51 -27.23
C GLU A 24 11.79 -4.86 -27.45
N ILE A 25 12.00 -3.63 -26.95
CA ILE A 25 13.24 -2.90 -27.12
C ILE A 25 14.33 -3.55 -26.27
N ARG A 26 15.41 -3.96 -26.92
CA ARG A 26 16.60 -4.57 -26.29
C ARG A 26 17.63 -3.54 -25.82
N ASP A 27 17.66 -2.37 -26.47
CA ASP A 27 18.53 -1.25 -26.05
C ASP A 27 17.94 -0.53 -24.84
N THR A 28 18.22 -1.03 -23.66
CA THR A 28 17.81 -0.41 -22.39
C THR A 28 18.51 0.94 -22.14
N GLY A 29 19.63 1.19 -22.75
CA GLY A 29 20.36 2.47 -22.63
C GLY A 29 19.52 3.64 -23.13
N THR A 30 18.93 3.51 -24.33
CA THR A 30 18.01 4.53 -24.87
C THR A 30 16.77 4.69 -24.01
N LEU A 31 16.17 3.61 -23.50
CA LEU A 31 15.02 3.69 -22.60
C LEU A 31 15.36 4.45 -21.30
N PHE A 32 16.48 4.13 -20.67
CA PHE A 32 16.91 4.81 -19.43
C PHE A 32 17.22 6.29 -19.66
N ARG A 33 17.85 6.64 -20.78
CA ARG A 33 18.14 8.04 -21.12
C ARG A 33 16.82 8.82 -21.26
N VAL A 34 15.89 8.34 -22.09
CA VAL A 34 14.60 9.03 -22.31
C VAL A 34 13.78 9.12 -21.03
N ALA A 35 13.72 8.04 -20.24
CA ALA A 35 13.03 8.05 -18.94
C ALA A 35 13.67 9.06 -17.96
N SER A 36 15.01 9.16 -17.93
CA SER A 36 15.72 10.14 -17.09
C SER A 36 15.45 11.57 -17.54
N GLU A 37 15.49 11.84 -18.83
CA GLU A 37 15.20 13.18 -19.39
C GLU A 37 13.75 13.60 -19.11
N LEU A 38 12.78 12.68 -19.23
CA LEU A 38 11.38 12.95 -18.87
C LEU A 38 11.23 13.26 -17.38
N ARG A 39 11.88 12.48 -16.51
CA ARG A 39 11.89 12.75 -15.08
C ARG A 39 12.49 14.15 -14.79
N ASP A 40 13.62 14.44 -15.36
CA ASP A 40 14.34 15.69 -15.12
C ASP A 40 13.58 16.90 -15.68
N LYS A 41 12.89 16.75 -16.81
CA LYS A 41 11.98 17.76 -17.37
C LYS A 41 10.81 18.07 -16.42
N GLY A 42 10.29 17.05 -15.70
CA GLY A 42 9.18 17.19 -14.76
C GLY A 42 9.58 17.61 -13.34
N HIS A 43 10.72 17.15 -12.85
CA HIS A 43 11.10 17.25 -11.43
C HIS A 43 12.52 17.78 -11.20
N GLY A 44 13.29 18.08 -12.24
CA GLY A 44 14.70 18.42 -12.14
C GLY A 44 15.50 17.27 -11.51
N ASN A 45 16.51 17.61 -10.74
CA ASN A 45 17.34 16.65 -10.02
C ASN A 45 16.87 16.40 -8.57
N ILE A 46 15.62 16.78 -8.24
CA ILE A 46 15.06 16.60 -6.90
C ILE A 46 14.42 15.24 -6.81
N ILE A 47 14.83 14.47 -5.80
CA ILE A 47 14.21 13.21 -5.42
C ILE A 47 13.61 13.38 -4.02
N SER A 48 12.29 13.22 -3.92
CA SER A 48 11.60 13.24 -2.62
C SER A 48 11.51 11.84 -2.03
N TYR A 49 11.48 11.76 -0.72
CA TYR A 49 11.17 10.54 0.02
C TYR A 49 10.31 10.86 1.24
N SER A 50 9.49 9.89 1.66
CA SER A 50 8.73 9.97 2.89
C SER A 50 9.17 8.88 3.84
N ARG A 51 9.55 9.28 5.07
CA ARG A 51 9.79 8.32 6.15
C ARG A 51 8.45 7.82 6.70
N LYS A 52 8.26 6.50 6.71
CA LYS A 52 7.03 5.87 7.16
C LYS A 52 7.32 4.93 8.32
N ILE A 53 6.42 4.91 9.31
CA ILE A 53 6.37 3.80 10.27
C ILE A 53 5.45 2.72 9.71
N PHE A 54 5.92 1.48 9.74
CA PHE A 54 5.21 0.33 9.18
C PHE A 54 4.30 -0.29 10.25
N ILE A 55 3.00 -0.37 9.95
CA ILE A 55 1.97 -0.92 10.85
C ILE A 55 1.40 -2.20 10.24
N PRO A 56 1.90 -3.38 10.60
CA PRO A 56 1.38 -4.66 10.13
C PRO A 56 0.11 -5.05 10.90
N LEU A 57 -1.00 -4.33 10.66
CA LEU A 57 -2.22 -4.42 11.46
C LEU A 57 -2.74 -5.87 11.59
N THR A 58 -2.64 -6.67 10.54
CA THR A 58 -2.78 -8.13 10.58
C THR A 58 -1.89 -8.78 9.54
N LYS A 59 -1.29 -9.92 9.90
CA LYS A 59 -0.54 -10.78 8.98
C LYS A 59 -1.37 -11.95 8.45
N LEU A 60 -2.61 -12.10 8.90
CA LEU A 60 -3.54 -13.07 8.34
C LEU A 60 -4.12 -12.53 7.03
N CYS A 61 -4.30 -13.40 6.04
CA CYS A 61 -4.81 -13.02 4.72
C CYS A 61 -5.78 -14.07 4.21
N ILE A 62 -6.81 -13.66 3.47
CA ILE A 62 -7.68 -14.60 2.76
C ILE A 62 -6.92 -15.33 1.65
N ASP A 63 -5.95 -14.66 1.04
CA ASP A 63 -5.19 -15.16 -0.10
C ASP A 63 -3.98 -16.00 0.31
N VAL A 64 -3.54 -16.85 -0.62
CA VAL A 64 -2.29 -17.63 -0.56
C VAL A 64 -1.47 -17.29 -1.80
N CYS A 65 -0.68 -16.24 -1.71
CA CYS A 65 0.16 -15.80 -2.81
C CYS A 65 1.55 -16.43 -2.66
N HIS A 66 2.03 -17.16 -3.67
CA HIS A 66 3.28 -17.91 -3.61
C HIS A 66 4.53 -17.06 -3.34
N TYR A 67 4.53 -15.80 -3.77
CA TYR A 67 5.66 -14.89 -3.54
C TYR A 67 5.54 -14.09 -2.23
N CYS A 68 4.38 -14.10 -1.55
CA CYS A 68 4.15 -13.28 -0.37
C CYS A 68 4.89 -13.83 0.85
N THR A 69 5.83 -13.05 1.35
CA THR A 69 6.56 -13.36 2.60
C THR A 69 5.96 -12.69 3.83
N PHE A 70 4.94 -11.86 3.65
CA PHE A 70 4.28 -11.10 4.71
C PHE A 70 3.20 -11.91 5.43
N SER A 71 2.34 -12.62 4.67
CA SER A 71 1.24 -13.40 5.21
C SER A 71 1.73 -14.56 6.09
N ARG A 72 1.02 -14.81 7.18
CA ARG A 72 1.30 -15.89 8.14
C ARG A 72 0.02 -16.63 8.46
N ASP A 73 0.12 -17.93 8.74
CA ASP A 73 -0.97 -18.70 9.31
C ASP A 73 -1.23 -18.30 10.76
N PRO A 74 -2.48 -18.50 11.27
CA PRO A 74 -2.81 -18.22 12.66
C PRO A 74 -1.94 -19.03 13.62
N GLN A 75 -1.21 -18.35 14.49
CA GLN A 75 -0.37 -18.98 15.50
C GLN A 75 -1.12 -19.13 16.82
N LYS A 76 -0.86 -20.24 17.55
CA LYS A 76 -1.40 -20.40 18.90
C LYS A 76 -0.84 -19.32 19.81
N ASN A 77 -1.70 -18.76 20.67
CA ASN A 77 -1.33 -17.72 21.66
C ASN A 77 -0.83 -16.38 21.09
N GLN A 78 -1.10 -16.08 19.84
CA GLN A 78 -0.85 -14.77 19.26
C GLN A 78 -2.15 -14.10 18.84
N HIS A 79 -2.22 -12.77 18.93
CA HIS A 79 -3.32 -12.01 18.38
C HIS A 79 -3.36 -12.10 16.84
N SER A 80 -4.55 -12.12 16.28
CA SER A 80 -4.75 -12.07 14.83
C SER A 80 -4.57 -10.65 14.27
N PHE A 81 -4.76 -9.66 15.13
CA PHE A 81 -4.62 -8.24 14.84
C PHE A 81 -3.74 -7.58 15.89
N MET A 82 -2.99 -6.58 15.50
CA MET A 82 -2.35 -5.69 16.47
C MET A 82 -3.42 -5.06 17.35
N GLN A 83 -3.15 -4.98 18.64
CA GLN A 83 -4.09 -4.35 19.58
C GLN A 83 -3.97 -2.81 19.49
N PRO A 84 -5.05 -2.07 19.80
CA PRO A 84 -5.06 -0.61 19.67
C PRO A 84 -3.89 0.08 20.38
N ASP A 85 -3.52 -0.37 21.57
CA ASP A 85 -2.41 0.23 22.35
C ASP A 85 -1.05 -0.07 21.71
N GLU A 86 -0.85 -1.28 21.16
CA GLU A 86 0.36 -1.64 20.42
C GLU A 86 0.55 -0.76 19.18
N VAL A 87 -0.54 -0.49 18.47
CA VAL A 87 -0.51 0.41 17.30
C VAL A 87 -0.11 1.82 17.73
N MET A 88 -0.72 2.34 18.78
CA MET A 88 -0.42 3.70 19.26
C MET A 88 0.99 3.85 19.81
N GLU A 89 1.53 2.83 20.47
CA GLU A 89 2.92 2.82 20.93
C GLU A 89 3.88 2.89 19.74
N LEU A 90 3.67 2.06 18.72
CA LEU A 90 4.47 2.05 17.49
C LEU A 90 4.41 3.38 16.74
N LEU A 91 3.23 4.00 16.67
CA LEU A 91 3.05 5.32 16.05
C LEU A 91 3.84 6.42 16.77
N ARG A 92 3.80 6.44 18.11
CA ARG A 92 4.58 7.40 18.92
C ARG A 92 6.08 7.20 18.73
N GLU A 93 6.52 5.97 18.57
CA GLU A 93 7.91 5.67 18.22
C GLU A 93 8.26 6.23 16.84
N GLY A 94 7.40 6.02 15.85
CA GLY A 94 7.56 6.60 14.52
C GLY A 94 7.70 8.12 14.53
N GLU A 95 6.90 8.82 15.33
CA GLU A 95 7.02 10.28 15.51
C GLU A 95 8.38 10.69 16.07
N LYS A 96 8.89 9.98 17.06
CA LYS A 96 10.23 10.25 17.64
C LYS A 96 11.35 10.12 16.61
N TYR A 97 11.21 9.19 15.66
CA TYR A 97 12.15 9.02 14.55
C TYR A 97 11.88 9.96 13.35
N GLY A 98 10.92 10.87 13.49
CA GLY A 98 10.59 11.87 12.47
C GLY A 98 9.89 11.28 11.24
N CYS A 99 9.18 10.16 11.39
CA CYS A 99 8.29 9.67 10.37
C CYS A 99 7.20 10.70 10.05
N LYS A 100 6.69 10.67 8.84
CA LYS A 100 5.61 11.56 8.37
C LYS A 100 4.34 10.79 8.07
N GLU A 101 4.45 9.50 7.78
CA GLU A 101 3.33 8.65 7.44
C GLU A 101 3.30 7.38 8.31
N ALA A 102 2.09 6.91 8.59
CA ALA A 102 1.80 5.59 9.15
C ALA A 102 1.34 4.68 8.00
N LEU A 103 2.22 3.77 7.56
CA LEU A 103 1.91 2.82 6.50
C LEU A 103 1.24 1.59 7.09
N PHE A 104 -0.07 1.52 6.95
CA PHE A 104 -0.84 0.33 7.28
C PHE A 104 -0.73 -0.70 6.16
N THR A 105 -0.01 -1.76 6.41
CA THR A 105 0.05 -2.93 5.52
C THR A 105 -0.56 -4.12 6.24
N LEU A 106 -1.51 -4.76 5.58
CA LEU A 106 -2.27 -5.85 6.20
C LEU A 106 -2.64 -6.92 5.18
N GLY A 107 -2.93 -8.13 5.67
CA GLY A 107 -3.53 -9.17 4.85
C GLY A 107 -4.98 -8.83 4.52
N ASP A 108 -5.42 -9.21 3.33
CA ASP A 108 -6.78 -8.94 2.83
C ASP A 108 -7.80 -9.78 3.59
N LYS A 109 -8.77 -9.14 4.21
CA LYS A 109 -10.03 -9.67 4.78
C LYS A 109 -9.91 -11.07 5.42
N PRO A 110 -8.99 -11.29 6.38
CA PRO A 110 -8.80 -12.61 6.99
C PRO A 110 -10.05 -13.15 7.69
N GLU A 111 -10.98 -12.29 8.08
CA GLU A 111 -12.26 -12.69 8.68
C GLU A 111 -13.11 -13.55 7.74
N LEU A 112 -12.93 -13.46 6.44
CA LEU A 112 -13.65 -14.30 5.48
C LEU A 112 -13.13 -15.76 5.48
N ARG A 113 -11.86 -15.95 5.86
CA ARG A 113 -11.21 -17.27 5.89
C ARG A 113 -11.12 -17.86 7.30
N TYR A 114 -10.75 -17.04 8.29
CA TYR A 114 -10.41 -17.51 9.62
C TYR A 114 -11.46 -17.13 10.66
N THR A 115 -12.12 -18.13 11.26
CA THR A 115 -13.07 -17.93 12.38
C THR A 115 -12.42 -17.19 13.56
N ARG A 116 -11.12 -17.41 13.78
CA ARG A 116 -10.38 -16.72 14.84
C ARG A 116 -10.30 -15.22 14.58
N ALA A 117 -10.02 -14.81 13.35
CA ALA A 117 -10.00 -13.39 12.98
C ALA A 117 -11.36 -12.73 13.23
N ARG A 118 -12.46 -13.37 12.82
CA ARG A 118 -13.83 -12.88 13.12
C ARG A 118 -14.07 -12.67 14.61
N LYS A 119 -13.74 -13.69 15.42
CA LYS A 119 -13.94 -13.62 16.88
C LYS A 119 -13.10 -12.52 17.53
N GLU A 120 -11.91 -12.27 17.02
CA GLU A 120 -11.03 -11.23 17.54
C GLU A 120 -11.51 -9.84 17.13
N LEU A 121 -11.94 -9.65 15.89
CA LEU A 121 -12.58 -8.39 15.45
C LEU A 121 -13.82 -8.07 16.31
N GLN A 122 -14.68 -9.06 16.57
CA GLN A 122 -15.84 -8.87 17.44
C GLN A 122 -15.46 -8.40 18.85
N LYS A 123 -14.37 -8.93 19.43
CA LYS A 123 -13.86 -8.47 20.73
C LYS A 123 -13.34 -7.04 20.68
N LEU A 124 -12.79 -6.62 19.53
CA LEU A 124 -12.35 -5.25 19.26
C LEU A 124 -13.53 -4.31 18.89
N GLY A 125 -14.77 -4.83 18.81
CA GLY A 125 -15.95 -4.04 18.46
C GLY A 125 -16.19 -3.88 16.96
N HIS A 126 -15.55 -4.72 16.14
CA HIS A 126 -15.62 -4.64 14.68
C HIS A 126 -16.16 -5.93 14.04
N GLU A 127 -16.78 -5.77 12.87
CA GLU A 127 -17.23 -6.89 12.05
C GLU A 127 -16.22 -7.24 10.95
N THR A 128 -15.49 -6.24 10.46
CA THR A 128 -14.56 -6.39 9.33
C THR A 128 -13.19 -5.83 9.63
N THR A 129 -12.18 -6.33 8.94
CA THR A 129 -10.81 -5.77 8.98
C THR A 129 -10.80 -4.30 8.55
N LEU A 130 -11.60 -3.94 7.55
CA LEU A 130 -11.66 -2.57 7.04
C LEU A 130 -12.30 -1.60 8.06
N SER A 131 -13.29 -2.04 8.84
CA SER A 131 -13.87 -1.19 9.91
C SER A 131 -12.87 -0.96 11.04
N TYR A 132 -12.07 -1.95 11.41
CA TYR A 132 -10.99 -1.80 12.38
C TYR A 132 -9.88 -0.88 11.86
N LEU A 133 -9.50 -1.04 10.58
CA LEU A 133 -8.55 -0.15 9.92
C LEU A 133 -9.04 1.30 9.90
N PHE A 134 -10.33 1.51 9.59
CA PHE A 134 -10.95 2.84 9.56
C PHE A 134 -10.84 3.54 10.92
N GLU A 135 -11.23 2.87 11.99
CA GLU A 135 -11.11 3.41 13.35
C GLU A 135 -9.67 3.72 13.71
N THR A 136 -8.77 2.76 13.47
CA THR A 136 -7.35 2.91 13.79
C THR A 136 -6.71 4.06 13.03
N ALA A 137 -6.97 4.18 11.71
CA ALA A 137 -6.49 5.30 10.89
C ALA A 137 -7.08 6.65 11.34
N GLY A 138 -8.35 6.66 11.75
CA GLY A 138 -8.99 7.85 12.34
C GLY A 138 -8.33 8.28 13.66
N ARG A 139 -7.86 7.33 14.46
CA ARG A 139 -7.09 7.63 15.68
C ARG A 139 -5.72 8.22 15.34
N VAL A 140 -5.02 7.71 14.32
CA VAL A 140 -3.75 8.30 13.87
C VAL A 140 -3.90 9.79 13.60
N LEU A 141 -4.93 10.19 12.84
CA LEU A 141 -5.18 11.60 12.52
C LEU A 141 -5.51 12.48 13.75
N LYS A 142 -6.11 11.88 14.78
CA LYS A 142 -6.52 12.62 15.99
C LYS A 142 -5.43 12.69 17.05
N GLU A 143 -4.62 11.65 17.18
CA GLU A 143 -3.73 11.44 18.31
C GLU A 143 -2.24 11.59 17.94
N THR A 144 -1.90 11.74 16.65
CA THR A 144 -0.53 11.88 16.17
C THR A 144 -0.40 12.93 15.07
N THR A 145 0.84 13.25 14.69
CA THR A 145 1.14 14.12 13.53
C THR A 145 1.36 13.32 12.24
N LEU A 146 1.18 12.00 12.29
CA LEU A 146 1.39 11.11 11.16
C LEU A 146 0.19 11.10 10.22
N LEU A 147 0.46 10.88 8.94
CA LEU A 147 -0.57 10.77 7.91
C LEU A 147 -0.80 9.29 7.56
N PRO A 148 -2.03 8.78 7.67
CA PRO A 148 -2.31 7.38 7.32
C PRO A 148 -2.17 7.12 5.83
N HIS A 149 -1.40 6.08 5.49
CA HIS A 149 -1.27 5.49 4.17
C HIS A 149 -1.75 4.04 4.25
N LEU A 150 -2.78 3.66 3.48
CA LEU A 150 -3.47 2.39 3.64
C LEU A 150 -3.17 1.45 2.47
N ASN A 151 -2.65 0.28 2.78
CA ASN A 151 -2.48 -0.83 1.84
C ASN A 151 -3.29 -2.03 2.36
N ALA A 152 -4.58 -2.07 2.03
CA ALA A 152 -5.59 -2.94 2.64
C ALA A 152 -6.10 -4.07 1.72
N GLY A 153 -5.37 -4.37 0.64
CA GLY A 153 -5.79 -5.42 -0.31
C GLY A 153 -6.89 -4.95 -1.26
N VAL A 154 -7.83 -5.82 -1.59
CA VAL A 154 -8.92 -5.52 -2.53
C VAL A 154 -10.07 -4.81 -1.82
N MET A 155 -10.49 -3.68 -2.36
CA MET A 155 -11.54 -2.83 -1.80
C MET A 155 -12.60 -2.50 -2.86
N THR A 156 -13.85 -2.37 -2.42
CA THR A 156 -14.93 -1.84 -3.26
C THR A 156 -14.79 -0.32 -3.41
N SER A 157 -15.51 0.25 -4.38
CA SER A 157 -15.57 1.72 -4.52
C SER A 157 -16.16 2.42 -3.27
N GLU A 158 -17.00 1.72 -2.50
CA GLU A 158 -17.55 2.22 -1.24
C GLU A 158 -16.50 2.20 -0.14
N ASP A 159 -15.76 1.07 0.02
CA ASP A 159 -14.65 0.97 0.97
C ASP A 159 -13.63 2.09 0.74
N LEU A 160 -13.25 2.31 -0.53
CA LEU A 160 -12.30 3.37 -0.91
C LEU A 160 -12.79 4.76 -0.52
N ARG A 161 -14.09 5.07 -0.77
CA ARG A 161 -14.66 6.36 -0.39
C ARG A 161 -14.67 6.55 1.13
N ASN A 162 -15.02 5.52 1.87
CA ASN A 162 -15.05 5.56 3.33
C ASN A 162 -13.64 5.76 3.90
N LEU A 163 -12.68 4.93 3.50
CA LEU A 163 -11.29 5.00 3.97
C LEU A 163 -10.58 6.30 3.55
N ARG A 164 -10.99 6.92 2.44
CA ARG A 164 -10.45 8.22 2.01
C ARG A 164 -10.67 9.33 3.05
N THR A 165 -11.68 9.23 3.89
CA THR A 165 -11.96 10.23 4.94
C THR A 165 -10.94 10.18 6.08
N VAL A 166 -10.20 9.09 6.21
CA VAL A 166 -9.21 8.86 7.28
C VAL A 166 -7.81 8.54 6.75
N SER A 167 -7.55 8.79 5.46
CA SER A 167 -6.24 8.52 4.85
C SER A 167 -5.84 9.57 3.82
N VAL A 168 -4.54 9.77 3.63
CA VAL A 168 -3.99 10.67 2.61
C VAL A 168 -3.69 9.92 1.31
N SER A 169 -3.46 8.61 1.40
CA SER A 169 -3.20 7.74 0.24
C SER A 169 -3.69 6.33 0.52
N GLN A 170 -4.03 5.64 -0.56
CA GLN A 170 -4.51 4.26 -0.52
C GLN A 170 -3.86 3.48 -1.66
N GLU A 171 -3.52 2.24 -1.37
CA GLU A 171 -3.04 1.27 -2.35
C GLU A 171 -4.02 0.11 -2.45
N ILE A 172 -4.21 -0.39 -3.65
CA ILE A 172 -4.95 -1.62 -3.92
C ILE A 172 -3.96 -2.60 -4.55
N GLY A 173 -3.85 -3.77 -3.95
CA GLY A 173 -2.99 -4.80 -4.50
C GLY A 173 -3.48 -6.19 -4.17
N ARG A 174 -3.62 -7.01 -5.19
CA ARG A 174 -3.79 -8.45 -5.08
C ARG A 174 -2.97 -9.09 -6.18
N ALA A 175 -2.09 -10.00 -5.84
CA ALA A 175 -1.46 -10.82 -6.83
C ALA A 175 -2.29 -12.07 -7.07
N HIS A 176 -2.69 -12.23 -8.30
CA HIS A 176 -3.16 -13.50 -8.81
C HIS A 176 -1.97 -14.27 -9.38
N VAL A 177 -1.74 -15.45 -8.85
CA VAL A 177 -0.87 -16.44 -9.47
C VAL A 177 -1.73 -17.65 -9.78
#